data_740b29cf5bdd301dfad0664acbbfbff6
#
_entry.id   740b29cf5bdd301dfad0664acbbfbff6
#
_cell.length_a   1.000
_cell.length_b   1.000
_cell.length_c   1.000
_cell.angle_alpha   90.00
_cell.angle_beta   90.00
_cell.angle_gamma   90.00
#
_symmetry.space_group_name_H-M   'P 1'
#
loop_
_entity.id
_entity.type
_entity.pdbx_description
1 polymer ?
#
loop_
_entity_poly.entity_id
_entity_poly.type
_entity_poly.pdbx_seq_one_letter_code
_entity_poly.pdbx_strand_id
1 'polypeptide(L)'
;CLDGHTYVESDLTTPESMDAFRMMREAADNGMKYLVMEVSSQAYKVDRVYGLTFDVAAFLNISPDHISPIEHPTFEDYLYCKRQIIVNAKSLVLGADSLHADLLREDAEAAGIGVTTFALHDADNAGTSADVVAWPADPAHASFHIADGDQALGDYHLSIDGDFNYLNAAAAIAIAHAVGVSLDDADALHAIESVRIAGRMEQFRDPQSNTLAIVDYAHNYASVTALLDFVYERWGEENPRITLVTGSAGNKAYDRRKEIVEAAENRIANFIFTAEDTDTEPIIDICMEMQGYITNKDVVSTVISDRLTAITNAIYDARAHADRFNILLIIGKGNERWIKDHRKHVPFDGDDHVVERMFGL
;
A
#
# COMPACT_ATOMS: atom_id res chain seq x y z
N CYS A 1 10.87 6.66 -11.61
CA CYS A 1 12.22 6.91 -11.10
C CYS A 1 12.55 8.40 -11.20
N LEU A 2 13.04 9.01 -10.13
CA LEU A 2 13.47 10.41 -10.08
C LEU A 2 14.99 10.47 -9.89
N ASP A 3 15.69 11.16 -10.79
CA ASP A 3 17.17 11.27 -10.79
C ASP A 3 17.69 12.61 -10.23
N GLY A 4 16.80 13.38 -9.60
CA GLY A 4 17.08 14.74 -9.10
C GLY A 4 16.66 15.86 -10.04
N HIS A 5 16.44 15.58 -11.31
CA HIS A 5 16.01 16.54 -12.33
C HIS A 5 14.83 16.06 -13.14
N THR A 6 14.82 14.78 -13.51
CA THR A 6 13.84 14.20 -14.41
C THR A 6 13.10 13.05 -13.73
N TYR A 7 11.78 13.03 -13.85
CA TYR A 7 10.98 11.86 -13.49
C TYR A 7 10.78 10.99 -14.75
N VAL A 8 11.08 9.71 -14.60
CA VAL A 8 10.81 8.69 -15.64
C VAL A 8 9.91 7.63 -15.02
N GLU A 9 8.78 7.39 -15.65
CA GLU A 9 7.90 6.29 -15.25
C GLU A 9 8.59 4.94 -15.52
N SER A 10 8.45 4.01 -14.60
CA SER A 10 9.06 2.69 -14.70
C SER A 10 7.96 1.63 -14.86
N ASP A 11 8.12 0.74 -15.82
CA ASP A 11 7.22 -0.41 -16.02
C ASP A 11 7.38 -1.49 -14.94
N LEU A 12 8.44 -1.40 -14.14
CA LEU A 12 8.78 -2.37 -13.09
C LEU A 12 9.02 -1.64 -11.77
N THR A 13 8.55 -2.21 -10.67
CA THR A 13 8.84 -1.73 -9.31
C THR A 13 10.35 -1.58 -9.09
N THR A 14 11.11 -2.62 -9.43
CA THR A 14 12.58 -2.58 -9.45
C THR A 14 13.04 -2.67 -10.91
N PRO A 15 13.75 -1.66 -11.44
CA PRO A 15 14.25 -1.68 -12.83
C PRO A 15 15.16 -2.88 -13.11
N GLU A 16 15.30 -3.24 -14.38
CA GLU A 16 16.31 -4.21 -14.82
C GLU A 16 17.72 -3.72 -14.46
N SER A 17 18.66 -4.65 -14.20
CA SER A 17 19.99 -4.33 -13.65
C SER A 17 20.70 -3.20 -14.39
N MET A 18 20.76 -3.26 -15.72
CA MET A 18 21.46 -2.26 -16.52
C MET A 18 20.82 -0.87 -16.43
N ASP A 19 19.49 -0.83 -16.40
CA ASP A 19 18.74 0.42 -16.21
C ASP A 19 18.94 0.99 -14.81
N ALA A 20 18.87 0.13 -13.78
CA ALA A 20 19.13 0.53 -12.39
C ALA A 20 20.51 1.17 -12.23
N PHE A 21 21.57 0.53 -12.75
CA PHE A 21 22.92 1.09 -12.67
C PHE A 21 23.08 2.38 -13.48
N ARG A 22 22.44 2.49 -14.66
CA ARG A 22 22.43 3.72 -15.45
C ARG A 22 21.74 4.86 -14.70
N MET A 23 20.52 4.61 -14.16
CA MET A 23 19.76 5.61 -13.38
C MET A 23 20.51 6.05 -12.12
N MET A 24 21.15 5.13 -11.41
CA MET A 24 21.98 5.48 -10.24
C MET A 24 23.17 6.36 -10.66
N ARG A 25 23.79 6.08 -11.80
CA ARG A 25 24.90 6.91 -12.31
C ARG A 25 24.42 8.32 -12.66
N GLU A 26 23.29 8.43 -13.36
CA GLU A 26 22.66 9.71 -13.71
C GLU A 26 22.30 10.51 -12.45
N ALA A 27 21.68 9.88 -11.45
CA ALA A 27 21.36 10.51 -10.18
C ALA A 27 22.62 11.01 -9.44
N ALA A 28 23.67 10.21 -9.41
CA ALA A 28 24.94 10.62 -8.81
C ALA A 28 25.58 11.82 -9.54
N ASP A 29 25.56 11.83 -10.87
CA ASP A 29 26.05 12.94 -11.69
C ASP A 29 25.22 14.22 -11.49
N ASN A 30 23.93 14.06 -11.18
CA ASN A 30 23.01 15.15 -10.82
C ASN A 30 23.19 15.63 -9.36
N GLY A 31 24.09 15.02 -8.58
CA GLY A 31 24.42 15.42 -7.21
C GLY A 31 23.50 14.86 -6.14
N MET A 32 22.69 13.83 -6.45
CA MET A 32 21.87 13.14 -5.46
C MET A 32 22.76 12.43 -4.44
N LYS A 33 22.41 12.55 -3.16
CA LYS A 33 23.20 11.99 -2.05
C LYS A 33 22.65 10.66 -1.55
N TYR A 34 21.35 10.43 -1.72
CA TYR A 34 20.65 9.26 -1.23
C TYR A 34 19.89 8.62 -2.38
N LEU A 35 19.84 7.29 -2.35
CA LEU A 35 18.97 6.48 -3.20
C LEU A 35 17.98 5.76 -2.30
N VAL A 36 16.69 5.89 -2.60
CA VAL A 36 15.63 5.06 -2.03
C VAL A 36 15.11 4.16 -3.15
N MET A 37 15.15 2.85 -2.93
CA MET A 37 14.76 1.86 -3.93
C MET A 37 13.78 0.85 -3.31
N GLU A 38 12.62 0.68 -3.93
CA GLU A 38 11.75 -0.45 -3.64
C GLU A 38 12.30 -1.69 -4.36
N VAL A 39 12.63 -2.72 -3.58
CA VAL A 39 13.18 -3.99 -4.12
C VAL A 39 12.14 -5.08 -4.00
N SER A 40 11.53 -5.43 -5.13
CA SER A 40 10.53 -6.50 -5.18
C SER A 40 11.16 -7.89 -4.96
N SER A 41 10.36 -8.85 -4.51
CA SER A 41 10.80 -10.24 -4.41
C SER A 41 11.28 -10.81 -5.76
N GLN A 42 10.63 -10.41 -6.85
CA GLN A 42 11.02 -10.77 -8.21
C GLN A 42 12.42 -10.21 -8.56
N ALA A 43 12.78 -9.04 -8.06
CA ALA A 43 14.11 -8.48 -8.31
C ALA A 43 15.23 -9.38 -7.76
N TYR A 44 15.00 -10.02 -6.62
CA TYR A 44 15.92 -11.04 -6.10
C TYR A 44 15.85 -12.34 -6.90
N LYS A 45 14.66 -12.76 -7.32
CA LYS A 45 14.49 -14.01 -8.07
C LYS A 45 15.20 -14.01 -9.42
N VAL A 46 15.30 -12.83 -10.06
CA VAL A 46 15.93 -12.68 -11.39
C VAL A 46 17.18 -11.79 -11.36
N ASP A 47 17.82 -11.67 -10.21
CA ASP A 47 19.12 -11.01 -10.01
C ASP A 47 19.20 -9.53 -10.43
N ARG A 48 18.09 -8.77 -10.40
CA ARG A 48 18.10 -7.35 -10.79
C ARG A 48 19.00 -6.47 -9.93
N VAL A 49 19.18 -6.84 -8.68
CA VAL A 49 20.00 -6.10 -7.70
C VAL A 49 21.32 -6.80 -7.38
N TYR A 50 21.73 -7.78 -8.22
CA TYR A 50 23.00 -8.47 -8.05
C TYR A 50 24.17 -7.49 -8.09
N GLY A 51 25.05 -7.58 -7.10
CA GLY A 51 26.22 -6.71 -6.96
C GLY A 51 25.96 -5.37 -6.30
N LEU A 52 24.70 -5.02 -5.97
CA LEU A 52 24.40 -3.86 -5.12
C LEU A 52 24.62 -4.22 -3.64
N THR A 53 25.07 -3.23 -2.87
CA THR A 53 25.09 -3.28 -1.41
C THR A 53 24.43 -2.02 -0.88
N PHE A 54 23.34 -2.20 -0.14
CA PHE A 54 22.60 -1.11 0.48
C PHE A 54 23.19 -0.77 1.85
N ASP A 55 23.25 0.52 2.19
CA ASP A 55 23.67 0.94 3.54
C ASP A 55 22.63 0.52 4.58
N VAL A 56 21.35 0.69 4.24
CA VAL A 56 20.21 0.26 5.06
C VAL A 56 19.23 -0.49 4.20
N ALA A 57 18.85 -1.68 4.62
CA ALA A 57 17.68 -2.40 4.12
C ALA A 57 16.50 -2.20 5.06
N ALA A 58 15.28 -2.13 4.53
CA ALA A 58 14.06 -2.09 5.32
C ALA A 58 13.15 -3.27 4.93
N PHE A 59 12.75 -4.05 5.94
CA PHE A 59 11.74 -5.09 5.79
C PHE A 59 10.50 -4.68 6.58
N LEU A 60 9.50 -4.18 5.88
CA LEU A 60 8.32 -3.58 6.52
C LEU A 60 7.38 -4.64 7.06
N ASN A 61 6.93 -5.53 6.18
CA ASN A 61 6.03 -6.64 6.50
C ASN A 61 6.02 -7.67 5.38
N ILE A 62 5.39 -8.81 5.64
CA ILE A 62 5.07 -9.84 4.64
C ILE A 62 3.74 -10.50 4.99
N SER A 63 2.94 -10.77 3.99
CA SER A 63 1.75 -11.60 4.04
C SER A 63 1.72 -12.50 2.81
N PRO A 64 0.95 -13.60 2.81
CA PRO A 64 0.76 -14.39 1.60
C PRO A 64 0.26 -13.51 0.45
N ASP A 65 1.06 -13.43 -0.61
CA ASP A 65 0.78 -12.66 -1.81
C ASP A 65 1.72 -13.12 -2.94
N HIS A 66 1.47 -12.69 -4.18
CA HIS A 66 2.31 -13.03 -5.33
C HIS A 66 2.46 -14.55 -5.61
N ILE A 67 1.53 -15.37 -5.11
CA ILE A 67 1.58 -16.81 -5.33
C ILE A 67 0.96 -17.13 -6.69
N SER A 68 1.80 -17.51 -7.63
CA SER A 68 1.39 -17.89 -8.98
C SER A 68 2.51 -18.65 -9.69
N PRO A 69 2.21 -19.43 -10.75
CA PRO A 69 3.23 -20.14 -11.52
C PRO A 69 4.28 -19.23 -12.19
N ILE A 70 3.95 -17.95 -12.41
CA ILE A 70 4.84 -17.01 -13.11
C ILE A 70 5.60 -16.09 -12.17
N GLU A 71 5.18 -15.98 -10.91
CA GLU A 71 5.86 -15.18 -9.88
C GLU A 71 6.54 -16.10 -8.87
N HIS A 72 5.84 -16.49 -7.83
CA HIS A 72 6.32 -17.41 -6.81
C HIS A 72 5.41 -18.62 -6.71
N PRO A 73 5.91 -19.86 -6.91
CA PRO A 73 5.07 -21.05 -6.88
C PRO A 73 4.50 -21.35 -5.49
N THR A 74 5.16 -20.87 -4.43
CA THR A 74 4.73 -21.04 -3.03
C THR A 74 5.09 -19.81 -2.21
N PHE A 75 4.48 -19.70 -1.03
CA PHE A 75 4.82 -18.64 -0.06
C PHE A 75 6.27 -18.76 0.44
N GLU A 76 6.79 -19.96 0.59
CA GLU A 76 8.18 -20.20 0.99
C GLU A 76 9.17 -19.63 -0.04
N ASP A 77 8.90 -19.78 -1.34
CA ASP A 77 9.71 -19.18 -2.41
C ASP A 77 9.64 -17.65 -2.36
N TYR A 78 8.44 -17.10 -2.12
CA TYR A 78 8.25 -15.66 -1.94
C TYR A 78 9.01 -15.13 -0.73
N LEU A 79 8.86 -15.75 0.43
CA LEU A 79 9.58 -15.40 1.66
C LEU A 79 11.08 -15.52 1.48
N TYR A 80 11.56 -16.61 0.85
CA TYR A 80 12.98 -16.79 0.55
C TYR A 80 13.54 -15.62 -0.27
N CYS A 81 12.85 -15.24 -1.34
CA CYS A 81 13.27 -14.11 -2.16
C CYS A 81 13.28 -12.78 -1.39
N LYS A 82 12.25 -12.51 -0.58
CA LYS A 82 12.19 -11.30 0.26
C LYS A 82 13.34 -11.23 1.28
N ARG A 83 13.70 -12.36 1.89
CA ARG A 83 14.81 -12.46 2.86
C ARG A 83 16.18 -12.13 2.25
N GLN A 84 16.34 -12.26 0.92
CA GLN A 84 17.61 -11.93 0.26
C GLN A 84 18.03 -10.47 0.46
N ILE A 85 17.13 -9.57 0.88
CA ILE A 85 17.49 -8.18 1.19
C ILE A 85 18.58 -8.08 2.28
N ILE A 86 18.68 -9.07 3.16
CA ILE A 86 19.69 -9.14 4.22
C ILE A 86 21.09 -9.40 3.64
N VAL A 87 21.18 -10.19 2.57
CA VAL A 87 22.45 -10.60 1.98
C VAL A 87 23.24 -9.44 1.39
N ASN A 88 22.55 -8.41 0.92
CA ASN A 88 23.18 -7.24 0.31
C ASN A 88 22.92 -5.92 1.09
N ALA A 89 22.81 -6.00 2.40
CA ALA A 89 22.65 -4.87 3.29
C ALA A 89 23.77 -4.78 4.35
N LYS A 90 24.07 -3.57 4.82
CA LYS A 90 24.98 -3.32 5.95
C LYS A 90 24.25 -3.26 7.30
N SER A 91 22.96 -2.86 7.28
CA SER A 91 22.07 -2.87 8.44
C SER A 91 20.63 -3.14 7.99
N LEU A 92 19.79 -3.58 8.92
CA LEU A 92 18.40 -3.92 8.69
C LEU A 92 17.48 -3.08 9.59
N VAL A 93 16.48 -2.44 9.01
CA VAL A 93 15.32 -1.89 9.71
C VAL A 93 14.15 -2.86 9.51
N LEU A 94 13.61 -3.40 10.62
CA LEU A 94 12.69 -4.53 10.62
C LEU A 94 11.39 -4.21 11.35
N GLY A 95 10.24 -4.42 10.70
CA GLY A 95 8.94 -4.42 11.36
C GLY A 95 8.87 -5.54 12.40
N ALA A 96 8.79 -5.18 13.68
CA ALA A 96 8.84 -6.14 14.79
C ALA A 96 7.62 -7.07 14.81
N ASP A 97 6.46 -6.58 14.34
CA ASP A 97 5.21 -7.32 14.23
C ASP A 97 5.06 -8.07 12.87
N SER A 98 6.09 -7.99 12.01
CA SER A 98 6.05 -8.67 10.72
C SER A 98 6.00 -10.20 10.91
N LEU A 99 5.19 -10.85 10.08
CA LEU A 99 5.23 -12.31 9.99
C LEU A 99 6.68 -12.77 9.71
N HIS A 100 7.18 -13.75 10.45
CA HIS A 100 8.56 -14.25 10.38
C HIS A 100 9.66 -13.24 10.80
N ALA A 101 9.35 -12.21 11.59
CA ALA A 101 10.36 -11.27 12.09
C ALA A 101 11.53 -11.96 12.82
N ASP A 102 11.25 -13.00 13.61
CA ASP A 102 12.30 -13.77 14.30
C ASP A 102 13.27 -14.43 13.33
N LEU A 103 12.75 -15.01 12.24
CA LEU A 103 13.58 -15.62 11.20
C LEU A 103 14.49 -14.59 10.50
N LEU A 104 13.98 -13.37 10.28
CA LEU A 104 14.76 -12.28 9.70
C LEU A 104 15.84 -11.76 10.67
N ARG A 105 15.57 -11.78 11.97
CA ARG A 105 16.57 -11.46 13.01
C ARG A 105 17.69 -12.50 13.04
N GLU A 106 17.33 -13.79 13.00
CA GLU A 106 18.32 -14.88 12.93
C GLU A 106 19.20 -14.78 11.68
N ASP A 107 18.62 -14.46 10.52
CA ASP A 107 19.38 -14.24 9.28
C ASP A 107 20.33 -13.04 9.38
N ALA A 108 19.87 -11.93 9.97
CA ALA A 108 20.69 -10.74 10.15
C ALA A 108 21.84 -11.00 11.13
N GLU A 109 21.58 -11.70 12.24
CA GLU A 109 22.62 -12.12 13.20
C GLU A 109 23.65 -13.04 12.53
N ALA A 110 23.20 -14.02 11.76
CA ALA A 110 24.08 -14.91 11.01
C ALA A 110 24.94 -14.16 9.96
N ALA A 111 24.41 -13.10 9.38
CA ALA A 111 25.10 -12.21 8.45
C ALA A 111 25.99 -11.18 9.15
N GLY A 112 25.90 -11.04 10.48
CA GLY A 112 26.67 -10.08 11.27
C GLY A 112 26.26 -8.62 11.06
N ILE A 113 25.00 -8.36 10.68
CA ILE A 113 24.46 -7.01 10.48
C ILE A 113 23.58 -6.59 11.67
N GLY A 114 23.62 -5.28 12.01
CA GLY A 114 22.78 -4.71 13.05
C GLY A 114 21.30 -4.63 12.60
N VAL A 115 20.40 -4.83 13.57
CA VAL A 115 18.96 -4.72 13.36
C VAL A 115 18.42 -3.59 14.23
N THR A 116 17.66 -2.68 13.63
CA THR A 116 16.80 -1.72 14.31
C THR A 116 15.36 -2.09 14.02
N THR A 117 14.52 -2.15 15.04
CA THR A 117 13.12 -2.58 14.91
C THR A 117 12.17 -1.42 15.03
N PHE A 118 11.01 -1.52 14.36
CA PHE A 118 9.91 -0.58 14.54
C PHE A 118 8.59 -1.32 14.71
N ALA A 119 7.65 -0.69 15.43
CA ALA A 119 6.31 -1.24 15.67
C ALA A 119 5.26 -0.14 15.81
N LEU A 120 4.00 -0.54 15.65
CA LEU A 120 2.84 0.22 16.08
C LEU A 120 2.40 -0.29 17.46
N HIS A 121 2.19 0.63 18.39
CA HIS A 121 1.59 0.34 19.69
C HIS A 121 0.14 0.85 19.71
N ASP A 122 -0.62 0.41 20.68
CA ASP A 122 -1.93 0.98 20.97
C ASP A 122 -1.82 2.35 21.70
N ALA A 123 -2.96 2.95 22.00
CA ALA A 123 -3.03 4.26 22.67
C ALA A 123 -2.37 4.30 24.05
N ASP A 124 -2.18 3.15 24.70
CA ASP A 124 -1.51 3.02 26.00
C ASP A 124 0.01 2.78 25.86
N ASN A 125 0.54 2.87 24.64
CA ASN A 125 1.93 2.52 24.30
C ASN A 125 2.24 1.06 24.72
N ALA A 126 1.27 0.18 24.56
CA ALA A 126 1.41 -1.25 24.76
C ALA A 126 1.40 -1.97 23.41
N GLY A 127 2.28 -2.94 23.25
CA GLY A 127 2.41 -3.68 21.98
C GLY A 127 3.71 -4.47 21.92
N THR A 128 4.14 -4.78 20.71
CA THR A 128 5.40 -5.47 20.49
C THR A 128 6.58 -4.55 20.83
N SER A 129 7.54 -5.06 21.62
CA SER A 129 8.76 -4.30 21.94
C SER A 129 9.59 -4.05 20.68
N ALA A 130 9.89 -2.80 20.41
CA ALA A 130 10.70 -2.35 19.28
C ALA A 130 11.56 -1.14 19.67
N ASP A 131 12.57 -0.84 18.84
CA ASP A 131 13.46 0.30 19.08
C ASP A 131 12.72 1.62 18.77
N VAL A 132 12.02 1.69 17.63
CA VAL A 132 11.20 2.83 17.24
C VAL A 132 9.72 2.44 17.27
N VAL A 133 8.94 3.20 18.02
CA VAL A 133 7.50 2.92 18.20
C VAL A 133 6.65 4.12 17.86
N ALA A 134 5.49 3.88 17.28
CA ALA A 134 4.45 4.89 17.05
C ALA A 134 3.14 4.44 17.68
N TRP A 135 2.34 5.38 18.20
CA TRP A 135 1.01 5.11 18.75
C TRP A 135 0.09 6.33 18.61
N PRO A 136 -1.23 6.13 18.50
CA PRO A 136 -2.18 7.26 18.44
C PRO A 136 -2.04 8.17 19.65
N ALA A 137 -2.07 9.48 19.42
CA ALA A 137 -1.99 10.50 20.49
C ALA A 137 -3.36 10.81 21.11
N ASP A 138 -4.42 10.50 20.38
CA ASP A 138 -5.80 10.77 20.78
C ASP A 138 -6.78 9.70 20.25
N PRO A 139 -7.97 9.56 20.87
CA PRO A 139 -8.96 8.56 20.43
C PRO A 139 -9.54 8.80 19.03
N ALA A 140 -9.35 9.98 18.45
CA ALA A 140 -9.80 10.28 17.08
C ALA A 140 -8.73 9.96 16.03
N HIS A 141 -7.54 9.50 16.48
CA HIS A 141 -6.40 9.15 15.62
C HIS A 141 -6.04 10.28 14.65
N ALA A 142 -6.15 11.54 15.10
CA ALA A 142 -5.81 12.72 14.29
C ALA A 142 -4.32 13.06 14.37
N SER A 143 -3.63 12.58 15.41
CA SER A 143 -2.21 12.71 15.64
C SER A 143 -1.64 11.45 16.29
N PHE A 144 -0.32 11.31 16.27
CA PHE A 144 0.36 10.17 16.84
C PHE A 144 1.70 10.57 17.44
N HIS A 145 2.16 9.79 18.40
CA HIS A 145 3.47 9.92 19.02
C HIS A 145 4.47 9.00 18.35
N ILE A 146 5.75 9.41 18.36
CA ILE A 146 6.88 8.52 18.03
C ILE A 146 7.93 8.62 19.13
N ALA A 147 8.54 7.48 19.46
CA ALA A 147 9.70 7.39 20.32
C ALA A 147 10.75 6.44 19.72
N ASP A 148 12.02 6.69 20.04
CA ASP A 148 13.16 5.80 19.81
C ASP A 148 13.76 5.42 21.18
N GLY A 149 13.60 4.18 21.58
CA GLY A 149 13.88 3.75 22.95
C GLY A 149 13.14 4.62 23.97
N ASP A 150 13.90 5.23 24.88
CA ASP A 150 13.36 6.12 25.92
C ASP A 150 13.21 7.58 25.45
N GLN A 151 13.63 7.92 24.22
CA GLN A 151 13.59 9.27 23.68
C GLN A 151 12.25 9.52 22.96
N ALA A 152 11.38 10.34 23.54
CA ALA A 152 10.21 10.86 22.82
C ALA A 152 10.66 11.81 21.70
N LEU A 153 10.24 11.54 20.47
CA LEU A 153 10.59 12.33 19.28
C LEU A 153 9.57 13.44 19.00
N GLY A 154 8.35 13.31 19.53
CA GLY A 154 7.31 14.34 19.41
C GLY A 154 5.98 13.80 18.94
N ASP A 155 5.08 14.75 18.62
CA ASP A 155 3.74 14.50 18.10
C ASP A 155 3.70 14.87 16.64
N TYR A 156 3.06 14.04 15.83
CA TYR A 156 3.03 14.15 14.38
C TYR A 156 1.60 14.09 13.84
N HIS A 157 1.40 14.73 12.69
CA HIS A 157 0.15 14.67 11.92
C HIS A 157 0.48 14.27 10.48
N LEU A 158 -0.01 13.13 10.03
CA LEU A 158 0.17 12.76 8.62
C LEU A 158 -0.88 13.40 7.73
N SER A 159 -0.50 13.68 6.51
CA SER A 159 -1.42 14.07 5.44
C SER A 159 -2.15 12.87 4.81
N ILE A 160 -1.81 11.66 5.23
CA ILE A 160 -2.38 10.38 4.77
C ILE A 160 -2.98 9.70 6.00
N ASP A 161 -4.28 9.41 5.95
CA ASP A 161 -4.99 8.78 7.06
C ASP A 161 -4.68 7.28 7.20
N GLY A 162 -5.03 6.73 8.37
CA GLY A 162 -4.93 5.33 8.74
C GLY A 162 -3.70 5.00 9.60
N ASP A 163 -3.92 4.27 10.70
CA ASP A 163 -2.89 3.94 11.70
C ASP A 163 -1.71 3.14 11.12
N PHE A 164 -1.94 2.35 10.07
CA PHE A 164 -0.85 1.69 9.36
C PHE A 164 0.16 2.70 8.76
N ASN A 165 -0.23 3.96 8.54
CA ASN A 165 0.70 5.01 8.12
C ASN A 165 1.55 5.53 9.29
N TYR A 166 1.12 5.39 10.54
CA TYR A 166 1.97 5.66 11.72
C TYR A 166 3.10 4.63 11.79
N LEU A 167 2.81 3.36 11.48
CA LEU A 167 3.83 2.33 11.34
C LEU A 167 4.82 2.65 10.22
N ASN A 168 4.33 3.12 9.06
CA ASN A 168 5.18 3.56 7.96
C ASN A 168 6.05 4.77 8.34
N ALA A 169 5.52 5.70 9.14
CA ALA A 169 6.27 6.84 9.67
C ALA A 169 7.38 6.42 10.64
N ALA A 170 7.08 5.48 11.56
CA ALA A 170 8.10 4.90 12.45
C ALA A 170 9.22 4.23 11.65
N ALA A 171 8.87 3.46 10.62
CA ALA A 171 9.84 2.85 9.71
C ALA A 171 10.71 3.92 9.00
N ALA A 172 10.09 4.99 8.50
CA ALA A 172 10.80 6.07 7.80
C ALA A 172 11.80 6.79 8.73
N ILE A 173 11.42 7.05 9.97
CA ILE A 173 12.31 7.64 11.00
C ILE A 173 13.44 6.67 11.34
N ALA A 174 13.15 5.39 11.56
CA ALA A 174 14.19 4.39 11.82
C ALA A 174 15.21 4.29 10.66
N ILE A 175 14.74 4.32 9.40
CA ILE A 175 15.61 4.33 8.22
C ILE A 175 16.43 5.61 8.15
N ALA A 176 15.80 6.78 8.34
CA ALA A 176 16.49 8.07 8.32
C ALA A 176 17.59 8.15 9.38
N HIS A 177 17.29 7.68 10.60
CA HIS A 177 18.28 7.59 11.67
C HIS A 177 19.44 6.65 11.31
N ALA A 178 19.14 5.49 10.76
CA ALA A 178 20.15 4.50 10.34
C ALA A 178 21.09 5.03 9.23
N VAL A 179 20.66 5.99 8.40
CA VAL A 179 21.52 6.67 7.41
C VAL A 179 22.15 7.97 7.95
N GLY A 180 22.02 8.26 9.25
CA GLY A 180 22.71 9.34 9.93
C GLY A 180 21.94 10.65 10.09
N VAL A 181 20.61 10.66 9.87
CA VAL A 181 19.77 11.81 10.25
C VAL A 181 19.70 11.87 11.77
N SER A 182 19.96 13.06 12.35
CA SER A 182 19.87 13.24 13.79
C SER A 182 18.43 13.18 14.28
N LEU A 183 18.18 12.47 15.36
CA LEU A 183 16.87 12.48 16.04
C LEU A 183 16.57 13.83 16.75
N ASP A 184 17.57 14.70 16.89
CA ASP A 184 17.38 16.07 17.40
C ASP A 184 17.02 17.07 16.29
N ASP A 185 17.04 16.66 15.02
CA ASP A 185 16.65 17.48 13.87
C ASP A 185 15.12 17.41 13.65
N ALA A 186 14.40 18.21 14.44
CA ALA A 186 12.93 18.24 14.37
C ALA A 186 12.40 18.57 12.97
N ASP A 187 13.07 19.47 12.24
CA ASP A 187 12.63 19.84 10.88
C ASP A 187 12.73 18.65 9.92
N ALA A 188 13.80 17.85 10.03
CA ALA A 188 13.96 16.63 9.24
C ALA A 188 12.91 15.57 9.60
N LEU A 189 12.63 15.38 10.90
CA LEU A 189 11.64 14.40 11.36
C LEU A 189 10.21 14.80 10.95
N HIS A 190 9.83 16.06 11.10
CA HIS A 190 8.51 16.56 10.68
C HIS A 190 8.28 16.56 9.16
N ALA A 191 9.31 16.31 8.34
CA ALA A 191 9.12 16.16 6.88
C ALA A 191 8.13 15.05 6.50
N ILE A 192 7.94 14.03 7.35
CA ILE A 192 6.93 12.97 7.14
C ILE A 192 5.50 13.50 7.05
N GLU A 193 5.18 14.63 7.71
CA GLU A 193 3.85 15.23 7.73
C GLU A 193 3.42 15.78 6.37
N SER A 194 4.39 16.11 5.53
CA SER A 194 4.16 16.67 4.19
C SER A 194 3.98 15.61 3.10
N VAL A 195 4.18 14.32 3.43
CA VAL A 195 4.09 13.23 2.48
C VAL A 195 2.66 13.08 1.98
N ARG A 196 2.48 13.13 0.66
CA ARG A 196 1.23 12.85 -0.03
C ARG A 196 1.52 11.84 -1.13
N ILE A 197 0.69 10.83 -1.21
CA ILE A 197 0.80 9.79 -2.24
C ILE A 197 -0.57 9.70 -2.91
N ALA A 198 -0.65 10.18 -4.16
CA ALA A 198 -1.88 10.10 -4.93
C ALA A 198 -2.36 8.63 -5.02
N GLY A 199 -3.65 8.41 -4.90
CA GLY A 199 -4.26 7.08 -4.93
C GLY A 199 -3.93 6.19 -3.73
N ARG A 200 -3.47 6.77 -2.60
CA ARG A 200 -3.28 6.08 -1.32
C ARG A 200 -4.06 6.79 -0.22
N MET A 201 -5.13 6.16 0.27
CA MET A 201 -6.04 6.73 1.27
C MET A 201 -6.56 8.13 0.89
N GLU A 202 -6.63 8.42 -0.41
CA GLU A 202 -7.01 9.74 -0.91
C GLU A 202 -8.52 9.92 -0.82
N GLN A 203 -8.94 10.97 -0.13
CA GLN A 203 -10.34 11.20 0.23
C GLN A 203 -10.95 12.37 -0.53
N PHE A 204 -12.12 12.15 -1.08
CA PHE A 204 -12.90 13.13 -1.83
C PHE A 204 -14.32 13.20 -1.27
N ARG A 205 -14.79 14.39 -0.93
CA ARG A 205 -16.19 14.60 -0.51
C ARG A 205 -17.00 15.16 -1.66
N ASP A 206 -18.12 14.51 -1.97
CA ASP A 206 -19.04 15.00 -2.99
C ASP A 206 -19.81 16.22 -2.47
N PRO A 207 -19.66 17.41 -3.09
CA PRO A 207 -20.39 18.60 -2.67
C PRO A 207 -21.91 18.52 -2.98
N GLN A 208 -22.35 17.52 -3.74
CA GLN A 208 -23.73 17.35 -4.18
C GLN A 208 -24.49 16.29 -3.37
N SER A 209 -23.82 15.52 -2.54
CA SER A 209 -24.47 14.45 -1.75
C SER A 209 -23.68 14.15 -0.48
N ASN A 210 -24.28 13.37 0.43
CA ASN A 210 -23.59 12.88 1.63
C ASN A 210 -22.73 11.66 1.28
N THR A 211 -21.70 11.90 0.44
CA THR A 211 -20.81 10.83 -0.06
C THR A 211 -19.35 11.18 0.15
N LEU A 212 -18.59 10.21 0.67
CA LEU A 212 -17.14 10.19 0.74
C LEU A 212 -16.61 9.12 -0.22
N ALA A 213 -15.73 9.47 -1.13
CA ALA A 213 -14.96 8.50 -1.90
C ALA A 213 -13.55 8.39 -1.35
N ILE A 214 -13.06 7.17 -1.18
CA ILE A 214 -11.68 6.86 -0.80
C ILE A 214 -11.05 6.07 -1.94
N VAL A 215 -9.99 6.63 -2.51
CA VAL A 215 -9.19 5.98 -3.55
C VAL A 215 -7.95 5.40 -2.92
N ASP A 216 -7.75 4.09 -3.07
CA ASP A 216 -6.61 3.38 -2.48
C ASP A 216 -6.08 2.28 -3.38
N TYR A 217 -4.85 1.86 -3.14
CA TYR A 217 -4.21 0.77 -3.89
C TYR A 217 -4.40 -0.61 -3.24
N ALA A 218 -5.25 -0.74 -2.23
CA ALA A 218 -5.56 -2.02 -1.58
C ALA A 218 -6.00 -3.06 -2.61
N HIS A 219 -5.45 -4.29 -2.52
CA HIS A 219 -5.68 -5.32 -3.53
C HIS A 219 -5.52 -6.77 -3.01
N ASN A 220 -5.44 -6.97 -1.70
CA ASN A 220 -5.38 -8.29 -1.06
C ASN A 220 -6.13 -8.28 0.27
N TYR A 221 -6.25 -9.45 0.91
CA TYR A 221 -7.01 -9.60 2.16
C TYR A 221 -6.60 -8.60 3.23
N ALA A 222 -5.30 -8.49 3.52
CA ALA A 222 -4.80 -7.66 4.60
C ALA A 222 -5.07 -6.17 4.37
N SER A 223 -4.80 -5.68 3.15
CA SER A 223 -5.01 -4.27 2.81
C SER A 223 -6.49 -3.88 2.75
N VAL A 224 -7.36 -4.74 2.24
CA VAL A 224 -8.82 -4.50 2.23
C VAL A 224 -9.38 -4.52 3.66
N THR A 225 -8.90 -5.44 4.50
CA THR A 225 -9.29 -5.48 5.92
C THR A 225 -8.88 -4.19 6.63
N ALA A 226 -7.62 -3.77 6.50
CA ALA A 226 -7.11 -2.54 7.12
C ALA A 226 -7.88 -1.29 6.66
N LEU A 227 -8.21 -1.20 5.36
CA LEU A 227 -9.02 -0.10 4.82
C LEU A 227 -10.43 -0.08 5.44
N LEU A 228 -11.07 -1.24 5.56
CA LEU A 228 -12.39 -1.35 6.17
C LEU A 228 -12.36 -1.08 7.67
N ASP A 229 -11.31 -1.52 8.39
CA ASP A 229 -11.12 -1.22 9.80
C ASP A 229 -11.05 0.30 10.01
N PHE A 230 -10.21 0.98 9.25
CA PHE A 230 -10.13 2.44 9.25
C PHE A 230 -11.49 3.11 9.01
N VAL A 231 -12.26 2.64 8.00
CA VAL A 231 -13.59 3.19 7.70
C VAL A 231 -14.54 3.03 8.88
N TYR A 232 -14.53 1.87 9.53
CA TYR A 232 -15.42 1.60 10.67
C TYR A 232 -15.00 2.33 11.94
N GLU A 233 -13.70 2.45 12.20
CA GLU A 233 -13.18 3.28 13.30
C GLU A 233 -13.61 4.74 13.14
N ARG A 234 -13.52 5.27 11.94
CA ARG A 234 -13.73 6.69 11.70
C ARG A 234 -15.21 7.07 11.57
N TRP A 235 -16.00 6.22 10.93
CA TRP A 235 -17.40 6.53 10.57
C TRP A 235 -18.41 5.42 10.87
N GLY A 236 -18.03 4.41 11.60
CA GLY A 236 -18.90 3.27 11.91
C GLY A 236 -20.18 3.68 12.66
N GLU A 237 -20.08 4.67 13.55
CA GLU A 237 -21.24 5.21 14.29
C GLU A 237 -22.29 5.88 13.38
N GLU A 238 -21.86 6.40 12.21
CA GLU A 238 -22.76 6.97 11.22
C GLU A 238 -23.49 5.92 10.37
N ASN A 239 -23.19 4.64 10.57
CA ASN A 239 -23.74 3.50 9.84
C ASN A 239 -23.68 3.70 8.31
N PRO A 240 -22.50 3.88 7.73
CA PRO A 240 -22.34 4.22 6.32
C PRO A 240 -22.82 3.10 5.40
N ARG A 241 -23.39 3.46 4.25
CA ARG A 241 -23.61 2.54 3.14
C ARG A 241 -22.34 2.44 2.31
N ILE A 242 -21.60 1.34 2.47
CA ILE A 242 -20.31 1.16 1.81
C ILE A 242 -20.49 0.44 0.47
N THR A 243 -19.93 0.99 -0.59
CA THR A 243 -19.81 0.36 -1.91
C THR A 243 -18.34 0.18 -2.25
N LEU A 244 -17.93 -1.05 -2.56
CA LEU A 244 -16.56 -1.39 -2.97
C LEU A 244 -16.49 -1.56 -4.49
N VAL A 245 -15.71 -0.71 -5.15
CA VAL A 245 -15.37 -0.81 -6.59
C VAL A 245 -13.99 -1.42 -6.69
N THR A 246 -13.91 -2.62 -7.24
CA THR A 246 -12.67 -3.41 -7.27
C THR A 246 -12.59 -4.33 -8.47
N GLY A 247 -11.40 -4.73 -8.82
CA GLY A 247 -11.09 -5.80 -9.74
C GLY A 247 -10.05 -6.74 -9.16
N SER A 248 -9.41 -7.51 -10.02
CA SER A 248 -8.21 -8.27 -9.71
C SER A 248 -7.35 -8.46 -10.94
N ALA A 249 -6.05 -8.65 -10.72
CA ALA A 249 -5.10 -8.88 -11.79
C ALA A 249 -5.38 -10.21 -12.52
N GLY A 250 -5.13 -10.20 -13.83
CA GLY A 250 -5.17 -11.39 -14.67
C GLY A 250 -3.85 -12.14 -14.69
N ASN A 251 -3.91 -13.45 -14.87
CA ASN A 251 -2.78 -14.37 -15.01
C ASN A 251 -1.83 -14.45 -13.81
N LYS A 252 -2.15 -13.81 -12.69
CA LYS A 252 -1.32 -13.81 -11.47
C LYS A 252 -2.17 -13.59 -10.23
N ALA A 253 -1.61 -13.91 -9.07
CA ALA A 253 -2.22 -13.64 -7.76
C ALA A 253 -3.71 -14.03 -7.67
N TYR A 254 -4.05 -15.24 -8.13
CA TYR A 254 -5.43 -15.73 -8.21
C TYR A 254 -6.16 -15.73 -6.86
N ASP A 255 -5.41 -15.98 -5.77
CA ASP A 255 -5.97 -16.01 -4.41
C ASP A 255 -6.60 -14.67 -4.01
N ARG A 256 -6.09 -13.54 -4.53
CA ARG A 256 -6.63 -12.19 -4.28
C ARG A 256 -8.10 -12.05 -4.65
N ARG A 257 -8.57 -12.76 -5.68
CA ARG A 257 -9.98 -12.73 -6.14
C ARG A 257 -10.92 -13.14 -5.03
N LYS A 258 -10.59 -14.22 -4.34
CA LYS A 258 -11.34 -14.75 -3.21
C LYS A 258 -11.12 -13.88 -1.96
N GLU A 259 -9.88 -13.54 -1.67
CA GLU A 259 -9.46 -12.78 -0.49
C GLU A 259 -10.14 -11.41 -0.37
N ILE A 260 -10.22 -10.64 -1.47
CA ILE A 260 -10.91 -9.35 -1.50
C ILE A 260 -12.39 -9.51 -1.13
N VAL A 261 -13.05 -10.54 -1.65
CA VAL A 261 -14.46 -10.80 -1.37
C VAL A 261 -14.63 -11.22 0.09
N GLU A 262 -13.83 -12.15 0.59
CA GLU A 262 -13.90 -12.64 1.98
C GLU A 262 -13.63 -11.53 3.01
N ALA A 263 -12.71 -10.61 2.71
CA ALA A 263 -12.42 -9.47 3.58
C ALA A 263 -13.59 -8.48 3.67
N ALA A 264 -14.42 -8.37 2.62
CA ALA A 264 -15.38 -7.29 2.50
C ALA A 264 -16.86 -7.70 2.60
N GLU A 265 -17.24 -8.91 2.19
CA GLU A 265 -18.67 -9.28 1.97
C GLU A 265 -19.58 -9.10 3.18
N ASN A 266 -19.07 -9.18 4.40
CA ASN A 266 -19.84 -9.02 5.64
C ASN A 266 -19.79 -7.58 6.20
N ARG A 267 -19.12 -6.68 5.50
CA ARG A 267 -18.82 -5.32 5.98
C ARG A 267 -19.30 -4.22 5.01
N ILE A 268 -19.82 -4.58 3.86
CA ILE A 268 -20.25 -3.64 2.83
C ILE A 268 -21.68 -3.93 2.35
N ALA A 269 -22.30 -2.94 1.70
CA ALA A 269 -23.62 -3.09 1.09
C ALA A 269 -23.54 -3.56 -0.37
N ASN A 270 -22.54 -3.11 -1.12
CA ASN A 270 -22.43 -3.39 -2.55
C ASN A 270 -21.02 -3.68 -3.00
N PHE A 271 -20.86 -4.63 -3.93
CA PHE A 271 -19.70 -4.78 -4.80
C PHE A 271 -20.00 -4.25 -6.20
N ILE A 272 -19.04 -3.56 -6.80
CA ILE A 272 -18.98 -3.33 -8.26
C ILE A 272 -17.65 -3.92 -8.74
N PHE A 273 -17.72 -5.07 -9.38
CA PHE A 273 -16.54 -5.72 -9.96
C PHE A 273 -16.25 -5.14 -11.35
N THR A 274 -14.99 -4.78 -11.59
CA THR A 274 -14.56 -4.06 -12.78
C THR A 274 -13.14 -4.44 -13.21
N ALA A 275 -12.65 -3.82 -14.30
CA ALA A 275 -11.28 -4.03 -14.75
C ALA A 275 -10.24 -3.54 -13.71
N GLU A 276 -9.19 -4.34 -13.57
CA GLU A 276 -7.87 -3.98 -13.08
C GLU A 276 -6.87 -4.37 -14.18
N ASP A 277 -5.66 -4.77 -13.88
CA ASP A 277 -4.67 -5.26 -14.86
C ASP A 277 -4.99 -6.68 -15.33
N THR A 278 -5.96 -6.81 -16.20
CA THR A 278 -6.47 -8.12 -16.64
C THR A 278 -5.53 -8.89 -17.56
N ASP A 279 -4.60 -8.17 -18.20
CA ASP A 279 -3.64 -8.69 -19.16
C ASP A 279 -4.33 -9.49 -20.28
N THR A 280 -4.08 -10.79 -20.43
CA THR A 280 -4.70 -11.64 -21.47
C THR A 280 -5.91 -12.41 -20.99
N GLU A 281 -6.30 -12.30 -19.74
CA GLU A 281 -7.46 -12.96 -19.16
C GLU A 281 -8.72 -12.10 -19.38
N PRO A 282 -9.85 -12.68 -19.82
CA PRO A 282 -11.06 -11.89 -20.04
C PRO A 282 -11.57 -11.25 -18.74
N ILE A 283 -11.79 -9.94 -18.78
CA ILE A 283 -12.30 -9.15 -17.62
C ILE A 283 -13.54 -9.79 -17.00
N ILE A 284 -14.48 -10.24 -17.84
CA ILE A 284 -15.73 -10.82 -17.37
C ILE A 284 -15.49 -12.09 -16.58
N ASP A 285 -14.54 -12.93 -16.99
CA ASP A 285 -14.25 -14.19 -16.31
C ASP A 285 -13.68 -13.92 -14.90
N ILE A 286 -12.77 -12.94 -14.76
CA ILE A 286 -12.23 -12.50 -13.47
C ILE A 286 -13.37 -11.98 -12.57
N CYS A 287 -14.18 -11.05 -13.08
CA CYS A 287 -15.27 -10.46 -12.32
C CYS A 287 -16.34 -11.48 -11.91
N MET A 288 -16.70 -12.42 -12.78
CA MET A 288 -17.66 -13.49 -12.50
C MET A 288 -17.09 -14.48 -11.48
N GLU A 289 -15.79 -14.78 -11.53
CA GLU A 289 -15.13 -15.60 -10.52
C GLU A 289 -15.21 -14.92 -9.15
N MET A 290 -14.83 -13.64 -9.06
CA MET A 290 -14.93 -12.86 -7.81
C MET A 290 -16.37 -12.84 -7.28
N GLN A 291 -17.34 -12.57 -8.15
CA GLN A 291 -18.76 -12.59 -7.78
C GLN A 291 -19.21 -13.96 -7.25
N GLY A 292 -18.66 -15.04 -7.80
CA GLY A 292 -18.94 -16.42 -7.38
C GLY A 292 -18.46 -16.77 -5.98
N TYR A 293 -17.53 -16.01 -5.40
CA TYR A 293 -17.07 -16.22 -4.02
C TYR A 293 -17.98 -15.58 -2.97
N ILE A 294 -18.95 -14.73 -3.36
CA ILE A 294 -19.88 -14.10 -2.41
C ILE A 294 -20.79 -15.15 -1.81
N THR A 295 -20.79 -15.26 -0.49
CA THR A 295 -21.65 -16.16 0.29
C THR A 295 -22.77 -15.42 1.02
N ASN A 296 -22.54 -14.13 1.35
CA ASN A 296 -23.51 -13.27 2.00
C ASN A 296 -24.62 -12.84 1.03
N LYS A 297 -25.87 -13.24 1.31
CA LYS A 297 -27.05 -12.97 0.48
C LYS A 297 -27.56 -11.53 0.58
N ASP A 298 -27.12 -10.80 1.58
CA ASP A 298 -27.57 -9.43 1.83
C ASP A 298 -26.72 -8.41 1.07
N VAL A 299 -25.56 -8.83 0.54
CA VAL A 299 -24.70 -7.96 -0.25
C VAL A 299 -25.13 -7.97 -1.72
N VAL A 300 -25.26 -6.80 -2.31
CA VAL A 300 -25.54 -6.64 -3.74
C VAL A 300 -24.24 -6.66 -4.53
N SER A 301 -24.25 -7.29 -5.70
CA SER A 301 -23.07 -7.29 -6.57
C SER A 301 -23.43 -7.03 -8.02
N THR A 302 -22.59 -6.25 -8.70
CA THR A 302 -22.75 -5.90 -10.13
C THR A 302 -21.39 -6.03 -10.82
N VAL A 303 -21.40 -6.52 -12.06
CA VAL A 303 -20.21 -6.56 -12.93
C VAL A 303 -20.32 -5.47 -13.97
N ILE A 304 -19.33 -4.58 -14.02
CA ILE A 304 -19.21 -3.49 -15.00
C ILE A 304 -17.77 -3.48 -15.50
N SER A 305 -17.53 -4.03 -16.68
CA SER A 305 -16.17 -4.27 -17.20
C SER A 305 -15.37 -2.99 -17.45
N ASP A 306 -16.02 -1.90 -17.85
CA ASP A 306 -15.37 -0.59 -18.01
C ASP A 306 -15.25 0.12 -16.67
N ARG A 307 -14.00 0.36 -16.21
CA ARG A 307 -13.71 0.92 -14.88
C ARG A 307 -14.22 2.35 -14.70
N LEU A 308 -14.13 3.18 -15.73
CA LEU A 308 -14.69 4.53 -15.70
C LEU A 308 -16.21 4.50 -15.47
N THR A 309 -16.89 3.62 -16.21
CA THR A 309 -18.34 3.42 -16.06
C THR A 309 -18.68 2.85 -14.68
N ALA A 310 -17.88 1.94 -14.15
CA ALA A 310 -18.08 1.38 -12.82
C ALA A 310 -18.03 2.44 -11.72
N ILE A 311 -17.00 3.29 -11.72
CA ILE A 311 -16.84 4.39 -10.76
C ILE A 311 -17.97 5.40 -10.91
N THR A 312 -18.29 5.78 -12.15
CA THR A 312 -19.37 6.73 -12.45
C THR A 312 -20.71 6.22 -11.93
N ASN A 313 -21.01 4.92 -12.13
CA ASN A 313 -22.26 4.32 -11.63
C ASN A 313 -22.28 4.25 -10.11
N ALA A 314 -21.17 3.96 -9.45
CA ALA A 314 -21.07 3.99 -7.99
C ALA A 314 -21.42 5.38 -7.44
N ILE A 315 -20.91 6.44 -8.07
CA ILE A 315 -21.19 7.84 -7.68
C ILE A 315 -22.66 8.18 -7.89
N TYR A 316 -23.25 7.82 -9.04
CA TYR A 316 -24.68 8.06 -9.29
C TYR A 316 -25.58 7.28 -8.33
N ASP A 317 -25.24 6.03 -8.01
CA ASP A 317 -25.98 5.25 -7.02
C ASP A 317 -25.89 5.88 -5.63
N ALA A 318 -24.71 6.35 -5.20
CA ALA A 318 -24.55 7.07 -3.95
C ALA A 318 -25.38 8.36 -3.90
N ARG A 319 -25.40 9.15 -4.99
CA ARG A 319 -26.23 10.35 -5.10
C ARG A 319 -27.73 10.06 -5.07
N ALA A 320 -28.15 8.92 -5.61
CA ALA A 320 -29.55 8.47 -5.53
C ALA A 320 -29.97 8.06 -4.10
N HIS A 321 -28.99 7.77 -3.21
CA HIS A 321 -29.19 7.42 -1.81
C HIS A 321 -28.61 8.51 -0.87
N ALA A 322 -28.75 9.77 -1.22
CA ALA A 322 -28.19 10.91 -0.49
C ALA A 322 -28.82 11.12 0.92
N ASP A 323 -29.90 10.42 1.23
CA ASP A 323 -30.52 10.32 2.56
C ASP A 323 -29.65 9.53 3.57
N ARG A 324 -28.64 8.83 3.11
CA ARG A 324 -27.66 8.09 3.91
C ARG A 324 -26.26 8.64 3.70
N PHE A 325 -25.38 8.39 4.68
CA PHE A 325 -23.95 8.58 4.47
C PHE A 325 -23.43 7.43 3.61
N ASN A 326 -22.87 7.76 2.44
CA ASN A 326 -22.30 6.79 1.51
C ASN A 326 -20.78 6.86 1.54
N ILE A 327 -20.11 5.70 1.57
CA ILE A 327 -18.69 5.61 1.39
C ILE A 327 -18.40 4.74 0.17
N LEU A 328 -17.68 5.32 -0.81
CA LEU A 328 -17.23 4.62 -2.00
C LEU A 328 -15.76 4.26 -1.81
N LEU A 329 -15.44 2.99 -1.70
CA LEU A 329 -14.08 2.48 -1.69
C LEU A 329 -13.71 2.06 -3.11
N ILE A 330 -12.78 2.77 -3.74
CA ILE A 330 -12.34 2.53 -5.11
C ILE A 330 -10.89 2.05 -5.02
N ILE A 331 -10.68 0.75 -5.24
CA ILE A 331 -9.41 0.11 -4.91
C ILE A 331 -8.77 -0.64 -6.08
N GLY A 332 -7.46 -0.89 -5.95
CA GLY A 332 -6.65 -1.73 -6.85
C GLY A 332 -5.80 -0.96 -7.85
N LYS A 333 -6.23 0.22 -8.32
CA LYS A 333 -5.48 1.03 -9.29
C LYS A 333 -4.89 2.32 -8.71
N GLY A 334 -5.52 2.88 -7.66
CA GLY A 334 -5.04 4.12 -7.06
C GLY A 334 -4.87 5.23 -8.10
N ASN A 335 -3.65 5.74 -8.24
CA ASN A 335 -3.30 6.81 -9.19
C ASN A 335 -2.72 6.32 -10.51
N GLU A 336 -2.76 5.04 -10.82
CA GLU A 336 -2.24 4.53 -12.09
C GLU A 336 -3.04 5.05 -13.28
N ARG A 337 -2.34 5.52 -14.31
CA ARG A 337 -2.92 6.17 -15.51
C ARG A 337 -3.09 5.22 -16.68
N TRP A 338 -3.12 3.94 -16.43
CA TRP A 338 -3.28 2.88 -17.42
C TRP A 338 -3.89 1.62 -16.79
N ILE A 339 -4.45 0.79 -17.65
CA ILE A 339 -4.88 -0.58 -17.33
C ILE A 339 -4.10 -1.50 -18.26
N LYS A 340 -3.50 -2.55 -17.72
CA LYS A 340 -2.82 -3.55 -18.53
C LYS A 340 -3.85 -4.47 -19.18
N ASP A 341 -3.94 -4.39 -20.51
CA ASP A 341 -4.81 -5.22 -21.33
C ASP A 341 -4.01 -5.80 -22.51
N HIS A 342 -4.08 -7.12 -22.71
CA HIS A 342 -3.33 -7.84 -23.75
C HIS A 342 -1.85 -7.41 -23.83
N ARG A 343 -1.16 -7.35 -22.69
CA ARG A 343 0.25 -6.93 -22.52
C ARG A 343 0.54 -5.50 -22.97
N LYS A 344 -0.48 -4.66 -23.04
CA LYS A 344 -0.34 -3.22 -23.38
C LYS A 344 -0.89 -2.38 -22.24
N HIS A 345 -0.26 -1.25 -22.04
CA HIS A 345 -0.80 -0.20 -21.18
C HIS A 345 -1.84 0.59 -21.96
N VAL A 346 -3.12 0.37 -21.66
CA VAL A 346 -4.24 1.13 -22.23
C VAL A 346 -4.46 2.35 -21.35
N PRO A 347 -4.42 3.58 -21.90
CA PRO A 347 -4.61 4.78 -21.13
C PRO A 347 -5.91 4.77 -20.31
N PHE A 348 -5.81 5.18 -19.07
CA PHE A 348 -6.91 5.34 -18.12
C PHE A 348 -6.68 6.63 -17.32
N ASP A 349 -7.73 7.37 -16.99
CA ASP A 349 -7.59 8.67 -16.31
C ASP A 349 -7.06 8.57 -14.87
N GLY A 350 -7.15 7.38 -14.25
CA GLY A 350 -6.90 7.14 -12.83
C GLY A 350 -8.16 7.30 -11.99
N ASP A 351 -8.27 6.50 -10.94
CA ASP A 351 -9.44 6.49 -10.07
C ASP A 351 -9.66 7.85 -9.40
N ASP A 352 -8.58 8.47 -8.93
CA ASP A 352 -8.54 9.79 -8.31
C ASP A 352 -9.10 10.89 -9.23
N HIS A 353 -8.57 11.02 -10.44
CA HIS A 353 -9.04 12.03 -11.40
C HIS A 353 -10.48 11.79 -11.87
N VAL A 354 -10.92 10.52 -11.95
CA VAL A 354 -12.31 10.22 -12.26
C VAL A 354 -13.22 10.74 -11.15
N VAL A 355 -12.87 10.50 -9.89
CA VAL A 355 -13.64 10.98 -8.73
C VAL A 355 -13.64 12.51 -8.67
N GLU A 356 -12.46 13.16 -8.76
CA GLU A 356 -12.34 14.62 -8.78
C GLU A 356 -13.27 15.26 -9.82
N ARG A 357 -13.17 14.78 -11.06
CA ARG A 357 -13.99 15.28 -12.18
C ARG A 357 -15.48 15.09 -11.93
N MET A 358 -15.89 13.94 -11.39
CA MET A 358 -17.30 13.63 -11.11
C MET A 358 -17.85 14.43 -9.94
N PHE A 359 -17.02 14.79 -8.98
CA PHE A 359 -17.40 15.63 -7.84
C PHE A 359 -17.28 17.12 -8.16
N GLY A 360 -16.55 17.49 -9.22
CA GLY A 360 -16.32 18.88 -9.62
C GLY A 360 -15.30 19.59 -8.73
N LEU A 361 -14.29 18.87 -8.28
CA LEU A 361 -13.20 19.33 -7.42
C LEU A 361 -12.01 19.83 -8.25
#